data_af22fe244e5d4d86394d196590c4c59f
#
_entry.id   af22fe244e5d4d86394d196590c4c59f
#
_cell.length_a   1.000
_cell.length_b   1.000
_cell.length_c   1.000
_cell.angle_alpha   90.00
_cell.angle_beta   90.00
_cell.angle_gamma   90.00
#
_symmetry.space_group_name_H-M   'P 1'
#
loop_
_entity.id
_entity.type
_entity.pdbx_description
1 polymer ?
#
loop_
_entity_poly.entity_id
_entity_poly.type
_entity_poly.pdbx_seq_one_letter_code
_entity_poly.pdbx_strand_id
1 'polypeptide(L)'
;MKVCPRCFTRFPDGERFCLHDSAVLVEEDDIARLGHNIGNYRLDKILGRGGMGTVYQGEHVYIKKPVAVKVLHPQFARYQEAIHRFLREARAATSINHPNIVDVTDFGILPEGPVYFVMEYLEGKSLEDLIEKDGAVDLHRALNVANQIALALEAAHAVGVIHRDLKPDNIMLLKKPGRRDLVRMNPDNSWITEREESYDFVKVLDFGIAKVLVQDELLAETVQGAVFGTPEYMSPEAARGEDVDHRADVYSLGVILFDMLCGRPPFEAPQSSEVLAMHIHSPPPSPREFAPHREITEQAEQVIMKAMQKDPARRYQDMSEFRRDLEISYGSISYRRHGGRALEPRGAEQRATKKRLTEELDEWITNDQSGMSVEQARMVALVETAEQAFTPTNMSPQEAERLANALDRALDDED
;
A
#
# COMPACT_ATOMS: atom_id res chain seq x y z
N MET A 1 26.22 18.61 8.95
CA MET A 1 26.31 18.11 10.32
C MET A 1 24.95 17.52 10.71
N LYS A 2 24.94 16.37 11.39
CA LYS A 2 23.70 15.69 11.78
C LYS A 2 23.30 16.02 13.22
N VAL A 3 22.00 16.01 13.49
CA VAL A 3 21.44 16.33 14.81
C VAL A 3 20.44 15.25 15.19
N CYS A 4 20.42 14.89 16.47
CA CYS A 4 19.40 14.00 17.00
C CYS A 4 18.04 14.76 17.10
N PRO A 5 16.97 14.25 16.51
CA PRO A 5 15.67 14.92 16.58
C PRO A 5 14.98 14.85 17.96
N ARG A 6 15.53 14.03 18.88
CA ARG A 6 15.00 13.87 20.24
C ARG A 6 15.76 14.69 21.28
N CYS A 7 17.11 14.56 21.31
CA CYS A 7 17.94 15.23 22.33
C CYS A 7 18.70 16.46 21.78
N PHE A 8 18.56 16.78 20.50
CA PHE A 8 19.21 17.91 19.80
C PHE A 8 20.74 17.90 19.85
N THR A 9 21.37 16.80 20.23
CA THR A 9 22.83 16.66 20.22
C THR A 9 23.32 16.58 18.78
N ARG A 10 24.41 17.32 18.48
CA ARG A 10 25.05 17.33 17.15
C ARG A 10 26.06 16.22 17.02
N PHE A 11 26.13 15.62 15.83
CA PHE A 11 27.02 14.53 15.48
C PHE A 11 27.72 14.80 14.14
N PRO A 12 28.88 14.20 13.89
CA PRO A 12 29.52 14.22 12.58
C PRO A 12 28.64 13.55 11.50
N ASP A 13 28.85 13.91 10.23
CA ASP A 13 28.05 13.41 9.09
C ASP A 13 28.13 11.89 8.90
N GLY A 14 29.20 11.25 9.39
CA GLY A 14 29.38 9.79 9.33
C GLY A 14 28.49 8.98 10.27
N GLU A 15 27.94 9.61 11.32
CA GLU A 15 27.09 8.92 12.28
C GLU A 15 25.66 8.77 11.76
N ARG A 16 25.02 7.62 12.04
CA ARG A 16 23.64 7.32 11.62
C ARG A 16 22.65 7.37 12.78
N PHE A 17 23.12 7.06 14.00
CA PHE A 17 22.26 6.94 15.18
C PHE A 17 22.80 7.80 16.32
N CYS A 18 21.90 8.31 17.14
CA CYS A 18 22.23 9.01 18.36
C CYS A 18 22.80 8.05 19.41
N LEU A 19 23.93 8.39 19.99
CA LEU A 19 24.56 7.58 21.05
C LEU A 19 23.81 7.61 22.39
N HIS A 20 22.87 8.58 22.57
CA HIS A 20 22.13 8.76 23.82
C HIS A 20 20.77 8.03 23.82
N ASP A 21 20.09 7.96 22.67
CA ASP A 21 18.70 7.50 22.59
C ASP A 21 18.41 6.63 21.34
N SER A 22 19.46 6.27 20.60
CA SER A 22 19.42 5.44 19.40
C SER A 22 18.51 5.97 18.27
N ALA A 23 18.07 7.23 18.37
CA ALA A 23 17.29 7.86 17.30
C ALA A 23 18.12 8.02 16.03
N VAL A 24 17.49 7.87 14.87
CA VAL A 24 18.12 8.17 13.59
C VAL A 24 18.45 9.67 13.51
N LEU A 25 19.69 9.98 13.18
CA LEU A 25 20.17 11.36 13.07
C LEU A 25 19.67 11.98 11.76
N VAL A 26 19.27 13.25 11.82
CA VAL A 26 18.78 14.04 10.69
C VAL A 26 19.73 15.21 10.41
N GLU A 27 19.61 15.82 9.22
CA GLU A 27 20.39 17.02 8.90
C GLU A 27 19.92 18.21 9.73
N GLU A 28 20.82 19.13 10.04
CA GLU A 28 20.49 20.33 10.81
C GLU A 28 19.43 21.19 10.11
N ASP A 29 19.45 21.25 8.77
CA ASP A 29 18.44 21.94 7.95
C ASP A 29 17.03 21.36 8.11
N ASP A 30 16.91 20.05 8.32
CA ASP A 30 15.61 19.41 8.52
C ASP A 30 15.00 19.83 9.86
N ILE A 31 15.82 19.94 10.91
CA ILE A 31 15.37 20.43 12.22
C ILE A 31 15.03 21.93 12.18
N ALA A 32 15.81 22.71 11.45
CA ALA A 32 15.59 24.15 11.31
C ALA A 32 14.21 24.48 10.70
N ARG A 33 13.58 23.55 9.98
CA ARG A 33 12.24 23.73 9.44
C ARG A 33 11.12 23.52 10.48
N LEU A 34 11.40 22.88 11.59
CA LEU A 34 10.38 22.64 12.62
C LEU A 34 9.90 23.96 13.22
N GLY A 35 8.56 24.06 13.41
CA GLY A 35 7.89 25.26 13.87
C GLY A 35 7.65 26.31 12.76
N HIS A 36 8.26 26.16 11.58
CA HIS A 36 8.07 27.06 10.45
C HIS A 36 6.97 26.57 9.50
N ASN A 37 6.42 27.51 8.72
CA ASN A 37 5.41 27.21 7.71
C ASN A 37 6.07 26.93 6.35
N ILE A 38 5.59 25.87 5.68
CA ILE A 38 5.80 25.64 4.24
C ILE A 38 4.45 25.79 3.56
N GLY A 39 4.28 26.82 2.75
CA GLY A 39 2.96 27.20 2.24
C GLY A 39 1.96 27.41 3.38
N ASN A 40 0.85 26.71 3.34
CA ASN A 40 -0.20 26.76 4.37
C ASN A 40 -0.04 25.72 5.49
N TYR A 41 1.13 25.11 5.63
CA TYR A 41 1.34 23.98 6.52
C TYR A 41 2.47 24.26 7.51
N ARG A 42 2.20 24.23 8.81
CA ARG A 42 3.20 24.31 9.87
C ARG A 42 3.81 22.93 10.08
N LEU A 43 5.13 22.83 10.12
CA LEU A 43 5.85 21.59 10.36
C LEU A 43 6.11 21.40 11.86
N ASP A 44 5.60 20.32 12.45
CA ASP A 44 5.66 20.11 13.89
C ASP A 44 6.67 19.05 14.31
N LYS A 45 6.87 17.99 13.50
CA LYS A 45 7.73 16.85 13.84
C LYS A 45 8.24 16.17 12.59
N ILE A 46 9.47 15.65 12.62
CA ILE A 46 10.00 14.76 11.59
C ILE A 46 9.43 13.35 11.82
N LEU A 47 8.77 12.81 10.79
CA LEU A 47 8.25 11.42 10.75
C LEU A 47 9.29 10.44 10.23
N GLY A 48 10.02 10.83 9.16
CA GLY A 48 11.03 9.99 8.56
C GLY A 48 11.88 10.74 7.54
N ARG A 49 13.02 10.17 7.18
CA ARG A 49 13.93 10.68 6.17
C ARG A 49 14.21 9.59 5.14
N GLY A 50 13.84 9.87 3.90
CA GLY A 50 14.14 9.00 2.76
C GLY A 50 15.30 9.52 1.91
N GLY A 51 15.63 8.81 0.85
CA GLY A 51 16.74 9.16 -0.04
C GLY A 51 16.57 10.53 -0.72
N MET A 52 15.36 10.92 -1.08
CA MET A 52 15.09 12.16 -1.83
C MET A 52 14.53 13.30 -0.98
N GLY A 53 13.95 13.01 0.18
CA GLY A 53 13.28 14.03 0.98
C GLY A 53 13.00 13.59 2.41
N THR A 54 12.61 14.56 3.21
CA THR A 54 12.21 14.37 4.61
C THR A 54 10.70 14.54 4.73
N VAL A 55 10.06 13.62 5.48
CA VAL A 55 8.62 13.64 5.76
C VAL A 55 8.39 14.24 7.14
N TYR A 56 7.54 15.23 7.21
CA TYR A 56 7.16 15.92 8.43
C TYR A 56 5.68 15.67 8.75
N GLN A 57 5.37 15.49 10.02
CA GLN A 57 4.03 15.77 10.52
C GLN A 57 3.84 17.27 10.59
N GLY A 58 2.70 17.74 10.14
CA GLY A 58 2.35 19.15 10.21
C GLY A 58 0.84 19.33 10.34
N GLU A 59 0.46 20.59 10.38
CA GLU A 59 -0.94 21.01 10.50
C GLU A 59 -1.23 22.15 9.52
N HIS A 60 -2.36 22.05 8.81
CA HIS A 60 -2.82 23.17 7.99
C HIS A 60 -3.18 24.37 8.86
N VAL A 61 -2.50 25.51 8.65
CA VAL A 61 -2.54 26.67 9.57
C VAL A 61 -3.93 27.23 9.84
N TYR A 62 -4.87 27.15 8.88
CA TYR A 62 -6.22 27.69 9.01
C TYR A 62 -7.23 26.67 9.52
N ILE A 63 -7.31 25.50 8.88
CA ILE A 63 -8.36 24.48 9.19
C ILE A 63 -7.93 23.47 10.25
N LYS A 64 -6.69 23.55 10.73
CA LYS A 64 -6.15 22.70 11.81
C LYS A 64 -6.21 21.19 11.51
N LYS A 65 -6.23 20.84 10.23
CA LYS A 65 -6.19 19.44 9.80
C LYS A 65 -4.76 18.93 9.88
N PRO A 66 -4.49 17.76 10.53
CA PRO A 66 -3.18 17.14 10.52
C PRO A 66 -2.86 16.61 9.13
N VAL A 67 -1.60 16.78 8.72
CA VAL A 67 -1.08 16.36 7.40
C VAL A 67 0.32 15.77 7.56
N ALA A 68 0.74 15.01 6.56
CA ALA A 68 2.15 14.67 6.35
C ALA A 68 2.69 15.47 5.16
N VAL A 69 3.85 16.11 5.33
CA VAL A 69 4.47 16.98 4.31
C VAL A 69 5.81 16.37 3.93
N LYS A 70 5.96 15.90 2.69
CA LYS A 70 7.23 15.42 2.15
C LYS A 70 7.95 16.57 1.44
N VAL A 71 9.15 16.87 1.90
CA VAL A 71 9.96 18.00 1.40
C VAL A 71 11.20 17.46 0.72
N LEU A 72 11.42 17.84 -0.54
CA LEU A 72 12.58 17.45 -1.31
C LEU A 72 13.86 18.02 -0.68
N HIS A 73 14.94 17.21 -0.59
CA HIS A 73 16.21 17.67 -0.06
C HIS A 73 16.81 18.77 -0.96
N PRO A 74 17.43 19.83 -0.37
CA PRO A 74 17.94 20.99 -1.12
C PRO A 74 18.95 20.63 -2.23
N GLN A 75 19.73 19.57 -2.02
CA GLN A 75 20.69 19.08 -3.01
C GLN A 75 20.05 18.63 -4.33
N PHE A 76 18.78 18.12 -4.26
CA PHE A 76 18.04 17.68 -5.43
C PHE A 76 17.18 18.79 -6.04
N ALA A 77 16.84 19.83 -5.26
CA ALA A 77 16.03 20.95 -5.73
C ALA A 77 16.70 21.79 -6.85
N ARG A 78 17.98 21.58 -7.10
CA ARG A 78 18.73 22.24 -8.20
C ARG A 78 18.58 21.53 -9.54
N TYR A 79 18.10 20.29 -9.55
CA TYR A 79 17.95 19.48 -10.75
C TYR A 79 16.48 19.43 -11.16
N GLN A 80 16.16 20.02 -12.30
CA GLN A 80 14.80 20.04 -12.86
C GLN A 80 14.19 18.63 -12.95
N GLU A 81 15.02 17.66 -13.33
CA GLU A 81 14.61 16.27 -13.42
C GLU A 81 14.21 15.69 -12.06
N ALA A 82 14.96 15.96 -11.00
CA ALA A 82 14.61 15.51 -9.65
C ALA A 82 13.27 16.12 -9.17
N ILE A 83 13.03 17.40 -9.49
CA ILE A 83 11.76 18.08 -9.23
C ILE A 83 10.63 17.42 -10.01
N HIS A 84 10.79 17.21 -11.33
CA HIS A 84 9.78 16.56 -12.16
C HIS A 84 9.43 15.15 -11.67
N ARG A 85 10.40 14.43 -11.12
CA ARG A 85 10.25 13.11 -10.54
C ARG A 85 9.43 13.12 -9.28
N PHE A 86 9.81 13.99 -8.35
CA PHE A 86 9.12 14.21 -7.09
C PHE A 86 7.65 14.57 -7.31
N LEU A 87 7.37 15.47 -8.29
CA LEU A 87 6.01 15.84 -8.68
C LEU A 87 5.27 14.71 -9.41
N ARG A 88 5.99 13.85 -10.15
CA ARG A 88 5.39 12.69 -10.83
C ARG A 88 4.94 11.64 -9.83
N GLU A 89 5.69 11.40 -8.76
CA GLU A 89 5.31 10.55 -7.63
C GLU A 89 3.99 11.04 -7.00
N ALA A 90 3.90 12.33 -6.70
CA ALA A 90 2.69 12.94 -6.17
C ALA A 90 1.48 12.78 -7.12
N ARG A 91 1.68 13.02 -8.42
CA ARG A 91 0.61 12.87 -9.45
C ARG A 91 0.15 11.43 -9.59
N ALA A 92 1.07 10.46 -9.55
CA ALA A 92 0.72 9.05 -9.65
C ALA A 92 -0.17 8.62 -8.48
N ALA A 93 0.21 8.96 -7.24
CA ALA A 93 -0.60 8.68 -6.06
C ALA A 93 -2.00 9.31 -6.17
N THR A 94 -2.07 10.57 -6.63
CA THR A 94 -3.35 11.29 -6.82
C THR A 94 -4.24 10.65 -7.90
N SER A 95 -3.63 10.09 -8.96
CA SER A 95 -4.39 9.53 -10.10
C SER A 95 -5.06 8.19 -9.79
N ILE A 96 -4.63 7.48 -8.75
CA ILE A 96 -5.10 6.11 -8.50
C ILE A 96 -6.39 6.07 -7.67
N ASN A 97 -6.71 7.08 -6.88
CA ASN A 97 -7.89 7.20 -6.01
C ASN A 97 -8.38 5.84 -5.43
N HIS A 98 -7.59 5.24 -4.55
CA HIS A 98 -7.91 3.95 -3.94
C HIS A 98 -7.77 4.01 -2.41
N PRO A 99 -8.70 3.43 -1.62
CA PRO A 99 -8.69 3.55 -0.16
C PRO A 99 -7.41 3.00 0.51
N ASN A 100 -6.76 2.02 -0.10
CA ASN A 100 -5.50 1.46 0.39
C ASN A 100 -4.25 2.16 -0.16
N ILE A 101 -4.37 3.31 -0.82
CA ILE A 101 -3.24 4.15 -1.25
C ILE A 101 -3.30 5.46 -0.48
N VAL A 102 -2.14 6.02 -0.15
CA VAL A 102 -2.05 7.32 0.51
C VAL A 102 -2.61 8.41 -0.39
N ASP A 103 -3.46 9.28 0.17
CA ASP A 103 -4.06 10.40 -0.57
C ASP A 103 -3.12 11.62 -0.53
N VAL A 104 -2.71 12.10 -1.71
CA VAL A 104 -1.92 13.33 -1.88
C VAL A 104 -2.88 14.47 -2.19
N THR A 105 -2.93 15.46 -1.29
CA THR A 105 -3.93 16.51 -1.29
C THR A 105 -3.45 17.85 -1.84
N ASP A 106 -2.13 18.10 -1.85
CA ASP A 106 -1.56 19.37 -2.31
C ASP A 106 -0.08 19.23 -2.67
N PHE A 107 0.45 20.17 -3.46
CA PHE A 107 1.88 20.27 -3.71
C PHE A 107 2.25 21.74 -3.91
N GLY A 108 3.53 22.08 -3.67
CA GLY A 108 4.00 23.43 -3.87
C GLY A 108 5.48 23.51 -4.21
N ILE A 109 5.82 24.58 -4.91
CA ILE A 109 7.18 25.00 -5.22
C ILE A 109 7.30 26.43 -4.73
N LEU A 110 8.13 26.67 -3.72
CA LEU A 110 8.36 28.03 -3.24
C LEU A 110 9.40 28.72 -4.12
N PRO A 111 9.29 30.05 -4.39
CA PRO A 111 10.15 30.75 -5.36
C PRO A 111 11.65 30.63 -5.11
N GLU A 112 12.08 30.64 -3.86
CA GLU A 112 13.47 30.39 -3.44
C GLU A 112 13.53 29.32 -2.34
N GLY A 113 12.56 28.42 -2.37
CA GLY A 113 12.33 27.48 -1.30
C GLY A 113 12.20 26.04 -1.76
N PRO A 114 11.85 25.17 -0.83
CA PRO A 114 11.73 23.76 -1.10
C PRO A 114 10.56 23.41 -2.01
N VAL A 115 10.72 22.31 -2.74
CA VAL A 115 9.61 21.61 -3.41
C VAL A 115 9.03 20.63 -2.40
N TYR A 116 7.73 20.59 -2.28
CA TYR A 116 7.03 19.72 -1.32
C TYR A 116 5.70 19.21 -1.87
N PHE A 117 5.22 18.11 -1.32
CA PHE A 117 3.83 17.70 -1.45
C PHE A 117 3.23 17.31 -0.09
N VAL A 118 1.93 17.40 -0.02
CA VAL A 118 1.14 17.19 1.20
C VAL A 118 0.26 15.98 1.02
N MET A 119 0.22 15.12 2.00
CA MET A 119 -0.59 13.91 2.02
C MET A 119 -1.34 13.77 3.34
N GLU A 120 -2.31 12.89 3.36
CA GLU A 120 -3.02 12.55 4.60
C GLU A 120 -2.04 12.08 5.68
N TYR A 121 -2.24 12.55 6.92
CA TYR A 121 -1.50 12.06 8.07
C TYR A 121 -2.10 10.74 8.52
N LEU A 122 -1.28 9.71 8.63
CA LEU A 122 -1.68 8.35 8.97
C LEU A 122 -1.29 8.01 10.40
N GLU A 123 -2.29 7.82 11.26
CA GLU A 123 -2.08 7.32 12.63
C GLU A 123 -1.99 5.80 12.61
N GLY A 124 -0.76 5.29 12.59
CA GLY A 124 -0.51 3.85 12.48
C GLY A 124 0.96 3.51 12.71
N LYS A 125 1.31 2.30 12.34
CA LYS A 125 2.69 1.80 12.34
C LYS A 125 3.01 1.28 10.96
N SER A 126 4.29 1.29 10.58
CA SER A 126 4.73 0.60 9.38
C SER A 126 4.62 -0.93 9.57
N LEU A 127 4.56 -1.65 8.47
CA LEU A 127 4.64 -3.12 8.51
C LEU A 127 6.03 -3.56 9.00
N GLU A 128 7.07 -2.77 8.69
CA GLU A 128 8.43 -2.96 9.21
C GLU A 128 8.45 -2.91 10.74
N ASP A 129 7.89 -1.84 11.36
CA ASP A 129 7.76 -1.73 12.83
C ASP A 129 7.03 -2.92 13.45
N LEU A 130 6.05 -3.50 12.73
CA LEU A 130 5.32 -4.67 13.19
C LEU A 130 6.21 -5.91 13.18
N ILE A 131 6.91 -6.17 12.05
CA ILE A 131 7.77 -7.34 11.89
C ILE A 131 8.96 -7.26 12.85
N GLU A 132 9.62 -6.11 12.96
CA GLU A 132 10.73 -5.91 13.90
C GLU A 132 10.32 -6.15 15.36
N LYS A 133 9.14 -5.69 15.75
CA LYS A 133 8.68 -5.79 17.13
C LYS A 133 8.11 -7.15 17.49
N ASP A 134 7.22 -7.67 16.66
CA ASP A 134 6.40 -8.84 16.95
C ASP A 134 7.01 -10.11 16.33
N GLY A 135 8.03 -9.96 15.46
CA GLY A 135 8.57 -11.06 14.65
C GLY A 135 7.56 -11.48 13.57
N ALA A 136 7.42 -12.77 13.37
CA ALA A 136 6.50 -13.30 12.38
C ALA A 136 5.03 -13.03 12.70
N VAL A 137 4.27 -12.67 11.69
CA VAL A 137 2.84 -12.33 11.75
C VAL A 137 1.98 -13.59 11.65
N ASP A 138 0.84 -13.62 12.31
CA ASP A 138 -0.16 -14.69 12.16
C ASP A 138 -0.60 -14.84 10.70
N LEU A 139 -0.74 -16.08 10.23
CA LEU A 139 -1.06 -16.38 8.83
C LEU A 139 -2.31 -15.65 8.33
N HIS A 140 -3.39 -15.63 9.12
CA HIS A 140 -4.63 -14.98 8.74
C HIS A 140 -4.46 -13.46 8.60
N ARG A 141 -3.72 -12.84 9.52
CA ARG A 141 -3.38 -11.42 9.49
C ARG A 141 -2.50 -11.09 8.29
N ALA A 142 -1.45 -11.90 8.04
CA ALA A 142 -0.54 -11.73 6.91
C ALA A 142 -1.25 -11.81 5.56
N LEU A 143 -2.12 -12.82 5.35
CA LEU A 143 -2.92 -12.95 4.13
C LEU A 143 -3.88 -11.78 3.94
N ASN A 144 -4.47 -11.25 5.04
CA ASN A 144 -5.34 -10.09 4.95
C ASN A 144 -4.59 -8.81 4.56
N VAL A 145 -3.42 -8.59 5.15
CA VAL A 145 -2.54 -7.45 4.81
C VAL A 145 -2.10 -7.57 3.34
N ALA A 146 -1.62 -8.74 2.91
CA ALA A 146 -1.20 -8.97 1.53
C ALA A 146 -2.35 -8.75 0.52
N ASN A 147 -3.58 -9.16 0.85
CA ASN A 147 -4.73 -8.92 -0.03
C ASN A 147 -5.05 -7.43 -0.18
N GLN A 148 -4.95 -6.63 0.88
CA GLN A 148 -5.15 -5.19 0.81
C GLN A 148 -4.05 -4.49 0.01
N ILE A 149 -2.78 -4.92 0.14
CA ILE A 149 -1.66 -4.44 -0.68
C ILE A 149 -1.93 -4.77 -2.16
N ALA A 150 -2.32 -6.01 -2.45
CA ALA A 150 -2.60 -6.45 -3.82
C ALA A 150 -3.77 -5.67 -4.46
N LEU A 151 -4.81 -5.30 -3.68
CA LEU A 151 -5.90 -4.41 -4.15
C LEU A 151 -5.37 -3.02 -4.54
N ALA A 152 -4.49 -2.44 -3.73
CA ALA A 152 -3.85 -1.16 -4.04
C ALA A 152 -3.01 -1.23 -5.32
N LEU A 153 -2.19 -2.28 -5.44
CA LEU A 153 -1.35 -2.49 -6.62
C LEU A 153 -2.16 -2.79 -7.89
N GLU A 154 -3.26 -3.56 -7.78
CA GLU A 154 -4.18 -3.80 -8.89
C GLU A 154 -4.75 -2.48 -9.44
N ALA A 155 -5.18 -1.58 -8.54
CA ALA A 155 -5.68 -0.26 -8.93
C ALA A 155 -4.59 0.62 -9.58
N ALA A 156 -3.35 0.56 -9.08
CA ALA A 156 -2.22 1.28 -9.66
C ALA A 156 -1.84 0.76 -11.04
N HIS A 157 -1.74 -0.56 -11.19
CA HIS A 157 -1.40 -1.21 -12.45
C HIS A 157 -2.46 -0.95 -13.54
N ALA A 158 -3.74 -0.84 -13.16
CA ALA A 158 -4.83 -0.51 -14.09
C ALA A 158 -4.67 0.86 -14.79
N VAL A 159 -3.96 1.81 -14.15
CA VAL A 159 -3.63 3.13 -14.71
C VAL A 159 -2.17 3.22 -15.18
N GLY A 160 -1.48 2.08 -15.31
CA GLY A 160 -0.10 2.00 -15.80
C GLY A 160 0.97 2.44 -14.81
N VAL A 161 0.64 2.54 -13.50
CA VAL A 161 1.58 2.91 -12.45
C VAL A 161 2.12 1.63 -11.77
N ILE A 162 3.45 1.49 -11.74
CA ILE A 162 4.17 0.39 -11.08
C ILE A 162 4.84 0.96 -9.82
N HIS A 163 4.77 0.24 -8.70
CA HIS A 163 5.30 0.73 -7.42
C HIS A 163 6.84 0.75 -7.39
N ARG A 164 7.51 -0.30 -7.86
CA ARG A 164 8.97 -0.44 -8.00
C ARG A 164 9.82 -0.39 -6.73
N ASP A 165 9.28 0.04 -5.60
CA ASP A 165 9.94 0.10 -4.29
C ASP A 165 9.03 -0.44 -3.18
N LEU A 166 8.32 -1.51 -3.46
CA LEU A 166 7.43 -2.14 -2.49
C LEU A 166 8.25 -2.83 -1.40
N LYS A 167 8.06 -2.41 -0.16
CA LYS A 167 8.74 -2.92 1.03
C LYS A 167 7.91 -2.63 2.29
N PRO A 168 8.18 -3.28 3.43
CA PRO A 168 7.42 -3.09 4.66
C PRO A 168 7.39 -1.66 5.18
N ASP A 169 8.47 -0.87 5.01
CA ASP A 169 8.50 0.56 5.37
C ASP A 169 7.43 1.39 4.63
N ASN A 170 7.10 1.01 3.38
CA ASN A 170 6.14 1.72 2.55
C ASN A 170 4.70 1.22 2.74
N ILE A 171 4.46 0.42 3.77
CA ILE A 171 3.14 -0.14 4.11
C ILE A 171 2.76 0.32 5.51
N MET A 172 1.74 1.18 5.63
CA MET A 172 1.20 1.61 6.91
C MET A 172 0.00 0.76 7.31
N LEU A 173 -0.03 0.37 8.58
CA LEU A 173 -1.11 -0.38 9.22
C LEU A 173 -1.84 0.54 10.20
N LEU A 174 -3.06 0.92 9.85
CA LEU A 174 -3.96 1.72 10.66
C LEU A 174 -4.95 0.81 11.38
N LYS A 175 -5.18 1.04 12.67
CA LYS A 175 -6.24 0.33 13.38
C LYS A 175 -7.59 0.98 13.10
N LYS A 176 -8.47 0.25 12.43
CA LYS A 176 -9.86 0.67 12.21
C LYS A 176 -10.78 -0.08 13.17
N PRO A 177 -11.75 0.61 13.81
CA PRO A 177 -12.76 -0.08 14.59
C PRO A 177 -13.59 -0.97 13.68
N GLY A 178 -13.87 -2.17 14.13
CA GLY A 178 -14.66 -3.13 13.37
C GLY A 178 -14.84 -4.42 14.16
N ARG A 179 -15.95 -5.12 13.94
CA ARG A 179 -16.18 -6.42 14.57
C ARG A 179 -15.72 -7.50 13.62
N ARG A 180 -14.73 -8.28 14.04
CA ARG A 180 -14.30 -9.49 13.36
C ARG A 180 -14.36 -10.65 14.35
N ASP A 181 -15.06 -11.69 13.99
CA ASP A 181 -15.05 -12.93 14.75
C ASP A 181 -13.89 -13.80 14.20
N LEU A 182 -12.81 -13.90 14.97
CA LEU A 182 -11.71 -14.81 14.71
C LEU A 182 -11.98 -16.13 15.42
N VAL A 183 -12.11 -17.19 14.66
CA VAL A 183 -12.25 -18.54 15.22
C VAL A 183 -10.87 -19.15 15.29
N ARG A 184 -10.34 -19.35 16.51
CA ARG A 184 -9.07 -20.02 16.77
C ARG A 184 -9.27 -21.37 17.43
N MET A 185 -8.40 -22.31 17.12
CA MET A 185 -8.34 -23.59 17.82
C MET A 185 -7.30 -23.51 18.94
N ASN A 186 -7.69 -23.85 20.14
CA ASN A 186 -6.79 -23.99 21.27
C ASN A 186 -5.91 -25.26 21.12
N PRO A 187 -4.78 -25.34 21.86
CA PRO A 187 -3.95 -26.55 21.90
C PRO A 187 -4.70 -27.81 22.37
N ASP A 188 -5.81 -27.66 23.08
CA ASP A 188 -6.67 -28.75 23.54
C ASP A 188 -7.76 -29.17 22.52
N ASN A 189 -7.67 -28.68 21.27
CA ASN A 189 -8.65 -28.89 20.20
C ASN A 189 -10.03 -28.25 20.44
N SER A 190 -10.19 -27.37 21.42
CA SER A 190 -11.40 -26.58 21.59
C SER A 190 -11.39 -25.34 20.68
N TRP A 191 -12.56 -24.96 20.17
CA TRP A 191 -12.71 -23.76 19.36
C TRP A 191 -13.08 -22.58 20.25
N ILE A 192 -12.32 -21.49 20.12
CA ILE A 192 -12.68 -20.20 20.69
C ILE A 192 -12.99 -19.22 19.58
N THR A 193 -14.05 -18.46 19.77
CA THR A 193 -14.34 -17.32 18.93
C THR A 193 -13.84 -16.08 19.67
N GLU A 194 -12.72 -15.55 19.22
CA GLU A 194 -12.23 -14.25 19.67
C GLU A 194 -12.87 -13.18 18.82
N ARG A 195 -13.41 -12.16 19.47
CA ARG A 195 -13.97 -11.01 18.80
C ARG A 195 -12.92 -9.91 18.74
N GLU A 196 -12.40 -9.66 17.55
CA GLU A 196 -11.56 -8.49 17.32
C GLU A 196 -12.45 -7.26 17.17
N GLU A 197 -12.21 -6.26 18.04
CA GLU A 197 -12.88 -4.96 17.97
C GLU A 197 -12.22 -4.00 16.97
N SER A 198 -11.07 -4.39 16.40
CA SER A 198 -10.33 -3.60 15.42
C SER A 198 -9.61 -4.50 14.42
N TYR A 199 -9.41 -3.99 13.21
CA TYR A 199 -8.65 -4.68 12.14
C TYR A 199 -7.58 -3.75 11.54
N ASP A 200 -6.56 -4.35 10.92
CA ASP A 200 -5.55 -3.61 10.20
C ASP A 200 -6.11 -3.11 8.86
N PHE A 201 -6.09 -1.81 8.68
CA PHE A 201 -6.38 -1.16 7.40
C PHE A 201 -5.06 -0.70 6.78
N VAL A 202 -4.76 -1.23 5.60
CA VAL A 202 -3.50 -0.96 4.90
C VAL A 202 -3.57 0.34 4.13
N LYS A 203 -2.48 1.11 4.19
CA LYS A 203 -2.18 2.23 3.30
C LYS A 203 -0.81 2.02 2.67
N VAL A 204 -0.75 1.92 1.35
CA VAL A 204 0.49 1.86 0.57
C VAL A 204 0.99 3.27 0.32
N LEU A 205 2.27 3.50 0.62
CA LEU A 205 2.97 4.78 0.49
C LEU A 205 3.90 4.75 -0.72
N ASP A 206 4.40 5.93 -1.10
CA ASP A 206 5.59 6.17 -1.94
C ASP A 206 5.71 5.25 -3.16
N PHE A 207 4.84 5.46 -4.16
CA PHE A 207 5.01 4.82 -5.47
C PHE A 207 6.34 5.26 -6.08
N GLY A 208 7.33 4.35 -6.09
CA GLY A 208 8.76 4.59 -6.34
C GLY A 208 9.11 4.98 -7.78
N ILE A 209 8.43 5.97 -8.33
CA ILE A 209 8.72 6.56 -9.65
C ILE A 209 10.15 7.16 -9.69
N ALA A 210 10.71 7.44 -8.52
CA ALA A 210 12.08 7.91 -8.37
C ALA A 210 13.16 6.92 -8.86
N LYS A 211 12.87 5.60 -8.85
CA LYS A 211 13.85 4.57 -9.25
C LYS A 211 14.06 4.44 -10.77
N VAL A 212 13.17 4.96 -11.60
CA VAL A 212 13.30 4.93 -13.07
C VAL A 212 14.59 5.60 -13.58
N LEU A 213 15.30 6.29 -12.72
CA LEU A 213 16.24 7.35 -13.09
C LEU A 213 17.66 7.18 -12.60
N VAL A 214 17.94 6.10 -11.88
CA VAL A 214 19.33 5.65 -11.69
C VAL A 214 19.90 5.05 -12.98
N GLN A 215 19.03 4.76 -13.96
CA GLN A 215 19.45 4.35 -15.31
C GLN A 215 19.94 5.52 -16.19
N ASP A 216 19.63 6.78 -15.85
CA ASP A 216 20.22 7.93 -16.55
C ASP A 216 21.62 8.24 -16.00
N GLU A 217 22.62 8.15 -16.85
CA GLU A 217 24.08 8.25 -16.57
C GLU A 217 24.48 9.48 -15.74
N LEU A 218 23.70 10.54 -15.68
CA LEU A 218 24.02 11.80 -15.00
C LEU A 218 23.96 11.75 -13.46
N LEU A 219 23.23 10.79 -12.85
CA LEU A 219 23.21 10.61 -11.39
C LEU A 219 24.05 9.42 -10.92
N ALA A 220 24.40 8.50 -11.82
CA ALA A 220 25.32 7.40 -11.54
C ALA A 220 26.72 7.91 -11.15
N GLU A 221 27.15 9.08 -11.65
CA GLU A 221 28.45 9.68 -11.31
C GLU A 221 28.49 10.30 -9.89
N THR A 222 27.34 10.71 -9.33
CA THR A 222 27.30 11.37 -8.02
C THR A 222 27.26 10.40 -6.84
N VAL A 223 26.95 9.12 -7.08
CA VAL A 223 26.84 8.11 -6.01
C VAL A 223 27.45 6.77 -6.46
N GLN A 224 28.75 6.79 -6.78
CA GLN A 224 29.49 5.55 -7.00
C GLN A 224 29.39 4.64 -5.76
N GLY A 225 28.65 3.51 -5.90
CA GLY A 225 28.56 2.44 -4.91
C GLY A 225 27.33 2.43 -4.02
N ALA A 226 26.36 3.35 -4.16
CA ALA A 226 25.10 3.28 -3.43
C ALA A 226 24.07 2.45 -4.21
N VAL A 227 23.73 1.30 -3.69
CA VAL A 227 22.53 0.56 -4.12
C VAL A 227 21.33 1.35 -3.64
N PHE A 228 20.60 1.99 -4.56
CA PHE A 228 19.37 2.71 -4.23
C PHE A 228 18.23 1.73 -4.00
N GLY A 229 17.77 1.61 -2.78
CA GLY A 229 16.64 0.78 -2.35
C GLY A 229 17.01 -0.21 -1.26
N THR A 230 16.03 -0.92 -0.77
CA THR A 230 16.14 -2.01 0.19
C THR A 230 16.31 -3.29 -0.65
N PRO A 231 17.52 -3.85 -0.77
CA PRO A 231 17.81 -4.94 -1.70
C PRO A 231 17.03 -6.21 -1.39
N GLU A 232 16.58 -6.36 -0.14
CA GLU A 232 15.88 -7.54 0.41
C GLU A 232 14.54 -7.83 -0.30
N TYR A 233 13.90 -6.81 -0.92
CA TYR A 233 12.59 -6.93 -1.56
C TYR A 233 12.64 -6.71 -3.08
N MET A 234 13.85 -6.55 -3.64
CA MET A 234 14.03 -6.22 -5.04
C MET A 234 13.79 -7.42 -5.96
N SER A 235 13.09 -7.22 -7.07
CA SER A 235 12.90 -8.29 -8.05
C SER A 235 14.19 -8.61 -8.81
N PRO A 236 14.35 -9.84 -9.34
CA PRO A 236 15.56 -10.24 -10.07
C PRO A 236 15.89 -9.35 -11.27
N GLU A 237 14.90 -8.93 -12.05
CA GLU A 237 15.05 -8.02 -13.19
C GLU A 237 15.49 -6.62 -12.74
N ALA A 238 14.92 -6.11 -11.65
CA ALA A 238 15.34 -4.84 -11.07
C ALA A 238 16.78 -4.91 -10.53
N ALA A 239 17.16 -6.04 -9.90
CA ALA A 239 18.51 -6.29 -9.41
C ALA A 239 19.56 -6.38 -10.54
N ARG A 240 19.15 -6.80 -11.78
CA ARG A 240 20.01 -6.81 -12.98
C ARG A 240 20.04 -5.46 -13.69
N GLY A 241 19.19 -4.49 -13.30
CA GLY A 241 19.03 -3.23 -14.03
C GLY A 241 18.30 -3.39 -15.37
N GLU A 242 17.51 -4.44 -15.51
CA GLU A 242 16.66 -4.70 -16.68
C GLU A 242 15.36 -3.89 -16.64
N ASP A 243 14.61 -3.85 -17.74
CA ASP A 243 13.31 -3.22 -17.79
C ASP A 243 12.32 -3.91 -16.82
N VAL A 244 11.65 -3.10 -16.01
CA VAL A 244 10.77 -3.54 -14.93
C VAL A 244 9.31 -3.28 -15.29
N ASP A 245 8.49 -4.34 -15.32
CA ASP A 245 7.05 -4.24 -15.44
C ASP A 245 6.32 -4.49 -14.09
N HIS A 246 4.98 -4.48 -14.10
CA HIS A 246 4.13 -4.65 -12.92
C HIS A 246 4.33 -5.99 -12.18
N ARG A 247 4.93 -7.01 -12.83
CA ARG A 247 5.25 -8.30 -12.21
C ARG A 247 6.43 -8.23 -11.23
N ALA A 248 7.18 -7.13 -11.23
CA ALA A 248 8.16 -6.86 -10.18
C ALA A 248 7.48 -6.61 -8.83
N ASP A 249 6.34 -5.90 -8.81
CA ASP A 249 5.55 -5.69 -7.59
C ASP A 249 4.95 -7.01 -7.08
N VAL A 250 4.60 -7.95 -7.98
CA VAL A 250 4.18 -9.32 -7.60
C VAL A 250 5.29 -10.04 -6.85
N TYR A 251 6.54 -9.96 -7.34
CA TYR A 251 7.70 -10.55 -6.68
C TYR A 251 7.92 -9.94 -5.30
N SER A 252 7.96 -8.60 -5.22
CA SER A 252 8.18 -7.89 -3.96
C SER A 252 7.08 -8.20 -2.93
N LEU A 253 5.81 -8.30 -3.35
CA LEU A 253 4.71 -8.72 -2.46
C LEU A 253 4.86 -10.18 -1.99
N GLY A 254 5.37 -11.07 -2.85
CA GLY A 254 5.73 -12.44 -2.48
C GLY A 254 6.80 -12.47 -1.39
N VAL A 255 7.84 -11.63 -1.51
CA VAL A 255 8.90 -11.47 -0.49
C VAL A 255 8.34 -10.92 0.82
N ILE A 256 7.49 -9.90 0.76
CA ILE A 256 6.83 -9.33 1.95
C ILE A 256 5.96 -10.37 2.66
N LEU A 257 5.21 -11.18 1.90
CA LEU A 257 4.38 -12.24 2.50
C LEU A 257 5.25 -13.33 3.16
N PHE A 258 6.39 -13.67 2.54
CA PHE A 258 7.38 -14.56 3.15
C PHE A 258 7.90 -13.98 4.47
N ASP A 259 8.31 -12.72 4.46
CA ASP A 259 8.86 -12.01 5.61
C ASP A 259 7.83 -11.92 6.74
N MET A 260 6.60 -11.51 6.47
CA MET A 260 5.51 -11.52 7.46
C MET A 260 5.33 -12.89 8.13
N LEU A 261 5.40 -13.98 7.37
CA LEU A 261 5.14 -15.32 7.90
C LEU A 261 6.34 -15.93 8.62
N CYS A 262 7.55 -15.63 8.16
CA CYS A 262 8.79 -16.17 8.70
C CYS A 262 9.46 -15.27 9.75
N GLY A 263 9.13 -13.96 9.78
CA GLY A 263 9.71 -12.95 10.66
C GLY A 263 11.06 -12.43 10.19
N ARG A 264 11.46 -12.75 8.96
CA ARG A 264 12.64 -12.23 8.27
C ARG A 264 12.57 -12.52 6.77
N PRO A 265 13.25 -11.73 5.92
CA PRO A 265 13.22 -11.93 4.48
C PRO A 265 13.90 -13.24 4.05
N PRO A 266 13.61 -13.74 2.82
CA PRO A 266 14.15 -15.02 2.32
C PRO A 266 15.65 -14.99 2.04
N PHE A 267 16.22 -13.80 1.82
CA PHE A 267 17.62 -13.60 1.48
C PHE A 267 18.21 -12.49 2.34
N GLU A 268 19.25 -12.81 3.08
CA GLU A 268 19.99 -11.90 3.95
C GLU A 268 21.49 -12.13 3.79
N ALA A 269 22.25 -11.07 3.71
CA ALA A 269 23.71 -11.11 3.69
C ALA A 269 24.30 -9.80 4.24
N PRO A 270 25.58 -9.79 4.70
CA PRO A 270 26.23 -8.58 5.20
C PRO A 270 26.37 -7.47 4.15
N GLN A 271 26.42 -7.83 2.86
CA GLN A 271 26.58 -6.88 1.77
C GLN A 271 25.35 -6.88 0.87
N SER A 272 24.84 -5.69 0.52
CA SER A 272 23.68 -5.51 -0.38
C SER A 272 23.91 -6.20 -1.74
N SER A 273 25.13 -6.22 -2.26
CA SER A 273 25.46 -6.91 -3.52
C SER A 273 25.26 -8.42 -3.46
N GLU A 274 25.49 -9.02 -2.29
CA GLU A 274 25.24 -10.46 -2.07
C GLU A 274 23.73 -10.76 -2.04
N VAL A 275 22.95 -9.91 -1.37
CA VAL A 275 21.47 -10.03 -1.36
C VAL A 275 20.91 -9.92 -2.78
N LEU A 276 21.39 -8.96 -3.58
CA LEU A 276 21.01 -8.83 -4.99
C LEU A 276 21.36 -10.08 -5.80
N ALA A 277 22.58 -10.62 -5.61
CA ALA A 277 22.98 -11.86 -6.26
C ALA A 277 22.08 -13.05 -5.89
N MET A 278 21.63 -13.13 -4.64
CA MET A 278 20.66 -14.14 -4.19
C MET A 278 19.30 -13.97 -4.87
N HIS A 279 18.79 -12.74 -4.98
CA HIS A 279 17.56 -12.47 -5.73
C HIS A 279 17.66 -12.91 -7.19
N ILE A 280 18.83 -12.75 -7.80
CA ILE A 280 19.06 -13.13 -9.20
C ILE A 280 19.20 -14.65 -9.37
N HIS A 281 19.99 -15.30 -8.51
CA HIS A 281 20.49 -16.65 -8.77
C HIS A 281 19.98 -17.72 -7.80
N SER A 282 19.73 -17.38 -6.52
CA SER A 282 19.38 -18.39 -5.53
C SER A 282 17.89 -18.74 -5.57
N PRO A 283 17.51 -20.02 -5.54
CA PRO A 283 16.11 -20.39 -5.41
C PRO A 283 15.55 -19.86 -4.10
N PRO A 284 14.29 -19.38 -4.06
CA PRO A 284 13.67 -18.98 -2.79
C PRO A 284 13.53 -20.21 -1.89
N PRO A 285 13.83 -20.08 -0.58
CA PRO A 285 13.62 -21.16 0.37
C PRO A 285 12.12 -21.43 0.57
N SER A 286 11.76 -22.69 0.91
CA SER A 286 10.41 -23.01 1.35
C SER A 286 10.10 -22.30 2.67
N PRO A 287 9.05 -21.47 2.78
CA PRO A 287 8.71 -20.80 4.03
C PRO A 287 8.35 -21.80 5.15
N ARG A 288 7.83 -22.98 4.81
CA ARG A 288 7.51 -24.06 5.78
C ARG A 288 8.75 -24.75 6.33
N GLU A 289 9.79 -24.91 5.50
CA GLU A 289 11.09 -25.44 5.94
C GLU A 289 11.91 -24.37 6.68
N PHE A 290 11.80 -23.11 6.25
CA PHE A 290 12.50 -21.97 6.82
C PHE A 290 12.00 -21.63 8.23
N ALA A 291 10.69 -21.75 8.47
CA ALA A 291 10.04 -21.49 9.75
C ALA A 291 9.12 -22.66 10.17
N PRO A 292 9.67 -23.87 10.50
CA PRO A 292 8.88 -25.07 10.73
C PRO A 292 7.99 -25.01 11.98
N HIS A 293 8.23 -24.06 12.86
CA HIS A 293 7.43 -23.78 14.06
C HIS A 293 6.21 -22.90 13.81
N ARG A 294 6.05 -22.42 12.55
CA ARG A 294 4.94 -21.53 12.13
C ARG A 294 3.87 -22.35 11.41
N GLU A 295 2.61 -21.97 11.60
CA GLU A 295 1.48 -22.60 10.93
C GLU A 295 1.29 -22.05 9.51
N ILE A 296 2.23 -22.37 8.60
CA ILE A 296 2.16 -21.96 7.19
C ILE A 296 1.49 -23.09 6.41
N THR A 297 0.37 -22.80 5.74
CA THR A 297 -0.33 -23.79 4.92
C THR A 297 0.42 -24.04 3.60
N GLU A 298 0.22 -25.23 3.03
CA GLU A 298 0.78 -25.55 1.71
C GLU A 298 0.29 -24.58 0.62
N GLN A 299 -0.96 -24.15 0.70
CA GLN A 299 -1.51 -23.17 -0.23
C GLN A 299 -0.83 -21.79 -0.12
N ALA A 300 -0.55 -21.32 1.11
CA ALA A 300 0.17 -20.06 1.31
C ALA A 300 1.61 -20.16 0.80
N GLU A 301 2.29 -21.30 1.03
CA GLU A 301 3.60 -21.57 0.45
C GLU A 301 3.56 -21.53 -1.08
N GLN A 302 2.59 -22.19 -1.72
CA GLN A 302 2.44 -22.18 -3.19
C GLN A 302 2.28 -20.77 -3.73
N VAL A 303 1.49 -19.92 -3.06
CA VAL A 303 1.33 -18.50 -3.45
C VAL A 303 2.67 -17.78 -3.41
N ILE A 304 3.42 -17.90 -2.32
CA ILE A 304 4.72 -17.26 -2.14
C ILE A 304 5.70 -17.75 -3.20
N MET A 305 5.83 -19.08 -3.36
CA MET A 305 6.79 -19.69 -4.28
C MET A 305 6.49 -19.35 -5.75
N LYS A 306 5.22 -19.22 -6.13
CA LYS A 306 4.82 -18.75 -7.47
C LYS A 306 5.13 -17.27 -7.66
N ALA A 307 4.82 -16.41 -6.69
CA ALA A 307 5.13 -14.99 -6.76
C ALA A 307 6.63 -14.72 -6.87
N MET A 308 7.45 -15.52 -6.17
CA MET A 308 8.92 -15.37 -6.11
C MET A 308 9.66 -16.12 -7.23
N GLN A 309 8.99 -16.59 -8.28
CA GLN A 309 9.67 -17.18 -9.45
C GLN A 309 10.63 -16.15 -10.07
N LYS A 310 11.84 -16.61 -10.45
CA LYS A 310 12.88 -15.73 -11.01
C LYS A 310 12.50 -15.18 -12.38
N ASP A 311 11.89 -16.01 -13.21
CA ASP A 311 11.34 -15.64 -14.51
C ASP A 311 9.97 -14.95 -14.31
N PRO A 312 9.79 -13.68 -14.73
CA PRO A 312 8.51 -12.98 -14.63
C PRO A 312 7.35 -13.71 -15.33
N ALA A 313 7.64 -14.47 -16.41
CA ALA A 313 6.62 -15.23 -17.13
C ALA A 313 6.05 -16.42 -16.33
N ARG A 314 6.75 -16.85 -15.27
CA ARG A 314 6.31 -17.93 -14.38
C ARG A 314 5.62 -17.45 -13.11
N ARG A 315 5.57 -16.14 -12.88
CA ARG A 315 4.85 -15.51 -11.76
C ARG A 315 3.36 -15.41 -12.07
N TYR A 316 2.62 -14.82 -11.16
CA TYR A 316 1.30 -14.28 -11.45
C TYR A 316 1.43 -13.17 -12.48
N GLN A 317 0.56 -13.18 -13.50
CA GLN A 317 0.64 -12.21 -14.57
C GLN A 317 -0.04 -10.89 -14.25
N ASP A 318 -0.91 -10.88 -13.24
CA ASP A 318 -1.52 -9.68 -12.66
C ASP A 318 -1.86 -9.88 -11.18
N MET A 319 -2.24 -8.80 -10.50
CA MET A 319 -2.62 -8.83 -9.08
C MET A 319 -3.96 -9.51 -8.85
N SER A 320 -4.85 -9.57 -9.84
CA SER A 320 -6.12 -10.29 -9.73
C SER A 320 -5.88 -11.81 -9.65
N GLU A 321 -4.94 -12.32 -10.44
CA GLU A 321 -4.53 -13.72 -10.39
C GLU A 321 -3.89 -14.06 -9.03
N PHE A 322 -2.98 -13.21 -8.54
CA PHE A 322 -2.37 -13.36 -7.21
C PHE A 322 -3.43 -13.38 -6.11
N ARG A 323 -4.35 -12.43 -6.10
CA ARG A 323 -5.41 -12.31 -5.10
C ARG A 323 -6.35 -13.52 -5.10
N ARG A 324 -6.67 -14.08 -6.24
CA ARG A 324 -7.52 -15.28 -6.34
C ARG A 324 -6.91 -16.47 -5.58
N ASP A 325 -5.62 -16.72 -5.76
CA ASP A 325 -4.94 -17.81 -5.07
C ASP A 325 -4.76 -17.49 -3.56
N LEU A 326 -4.58 -16.22 -3.22
CA LEU A 326 -4.54 -15.75 -1.83
C LEU A 326 -5.89 -15.97 -1.13
N GLU A 327 -7.02 -15.69 -1.79
CA GLU A 327 -8.39 -15.93 -1.28
C GLU A 327 -8.66 -17.43 -1.07
N ILE A 328 -8.16 -18.29 -1.96
CA ILE A 328 -8.24 -19.75 -1.82
C ILE A 328 -7.44 -20.20 -0.57
N SER A 329 -6.25 -19.65 -0.36
CA SER A 329 -5.45 -19.92 0.83
C SER A 329 -6.17 -19.50 2.10
N TYR A 330 -6.86 -18.37 2.09
CA TYR A 330 -7.69 -17.88 3.18
C TYR A 330 -8.90 -18.79 3.45
N GLY A 331 -9.60 -19.21 2.39
CA GLY A 331 -10.73 -20.15 2.46
C GLY A 331 -10.32 -21.53 3.00
N SER A 332 -9.12 -22.01 2.66
CA SER A 332 -8.61 -23.29 3.15
C SER A 332 -8.35 -23.31 4.67
N ILE A 333 -7.97 -22.17 5.23
CA ILE A 333 -7.81 -21.99 6.69
C ILE A 333 -9.18 -22.08 7.36
N SER A 334 -10.16 -21.36 6.83
CA SER A 334 -11.54 -21.37 7.34
C SER A 334 -12.17 -22.75 7.24
N TYR A 335 -11.93 -23.50 6.16
CA TYR A 335 -12.41 -24.87 5.96
C TYR A 335 -11.82 -25.85 6.98
N ARG A 336 -10.51 -25.82 7.21
CA ARG A 336 -9.85 -26.66 8.23
C ARG A 336 -10.34 -26.32 9.64
N ARG A 337 -10.61 -25.03 9.93
CA ARG A 337 -11.09 -24.55 11.22
C ARG A 337 -12.57 -24.90 11.49
N HIS A 338 -13.37 -25.15 10.46
CA HIS A 338 -14.81 -25.46 10.59
C HIS A 338 -15.16 -26.97 10.43
N GLY A 339 -14.18 -27.85 10.61
CA GLY A 339 -14.44 -29.29 10.61
C GLY A 339 -15.00 -29.84 9.30
N GLY A 340 -14.55 -29.30 8.15
CA GLY A 340 -14.90 -29.82 6.84
C GLY A 340 -16.28 -29.43 6.29
N ARG A 341 -17.03 -28.53 6.93
CA ARG A 341 -18.21 -27.92 6.30
C ARG A 341 -17.76 -26.70 5.48
N ALA A 342 -17.91 -26.81 4.17
CA ALA A 342 -17.72 -25.70 3.25
C ALA A 342 -18.68 -24.56 3.64
N LEU A 343 -18.12 -23.44 4.07
CA LEU A 343 -18.84 -22.17 3.95
C LEU A 343 -18.78 -21.83 2.46
N GLU A 344 -19.91 -21.86 1.77
CA GLU A 344 -19.97 -21.32 0.43
C GLU A 344 -19.41 -19.89 0.44
N PRO A 345 -18.46 -19.57 -0.44
CA PRO A 345 -17.90 -18.23 -0.45
C PRO A 345 -19.04 -17.24 -0.71
N ARG A 346 -19.26 -16.27 0.20
CA ARG A 346 -20.24 -15.19 0.04
C ARG A 346 -20.15 -14.48 -1.32
N GLY A 347 -19.02 -14.63 -2.03
CA GLY A 347 -18.83 -14.17 -3.40
C GLY A 347 -19.54 -14.97 -4.49
N ALA A 348 -20.01 -16.19 -4.24
CA ALA A 348 -20.72 -16.98 -5.24
C ALA A 348 -22.14 -16.43 -5.46
N GLU A 349 -22.85 -16.07 -4.39
CA GLU A 349 -24.17 -15.40 -4.48
C GLU A 349 -24.04 -14.02 -5.13
N GLN A 350 -23.04 -13.22 -4.75
CA GLN A 350 -22.80 -11.91 -5.37
C GLN A 350 -22.40 -12.03 -6.85
N ARG A 351 -21.64 -13.05 -7.24
CA ARG A 351 -21.29 -13.30 -8.65
C ARG A 351 -22.48 -13.81 -9.46
N ALA A 352 -23.30 -14.68 -8.88
CA ALA A 352 -24.54 -15.15 -9.51
C ALA A 352 -25.54 -14.00 -9.69
N THR A 353 -25.69 -13.15 -8.68
CA THR A 353 -26.53 -11.94 -8.74
C THR A 353 -25.99 -10.93 -9.75
N LYS A 354 -24.66 -10.68 -9.77
CA LYS A 354 -24.02 -9.78 -10.74
C LYS A 354 -24.14 -10.31 -12.18
N LYS A 355 -23.96 -11.61 -12.39
CA LYS A 355 -24.12 -12.24 -13.71
C LYS A 355 -25.57 -12.15 -14.19
N ARG A 356 -26.55 -12.44 -13.31
CA ARG A 356 -27.99 -12.33 -13.62
C ARG A 356 -28.39 -10.88 -13.95
N LEU A 357 -27.91 -9.90 -13.16
CA LEU A 357 -28.12 -8.48 -13.42
C LEU A 357 -27.50 -8.02 -14.75
N THR A 358 -26.31 -8.56 -15.11
CA THR A 358 -25.70 -8.23 -16.40
C THR A 358 -26.47 -8.84 -17.57
N GLU A 359 -26.96 -10.06 -17.44
CA GLU A 359 -27.78 -10.73 -18.44
C GLU A 359 -29.16 -10.06 -18.60
N GLU A 360 -29.79 -9.67 -17.51
CA GLU A 360 -31.07 -8.90 -17.50
C GLU A 360 -30.88 -7.49 -18.10
N LEU A 361 -29.72 -6.85 -17.87
CA LEU A 361 -29.36 -5.54 -18.44
C LEU A 361 -29.11 -5.65 -19.96
N ASP A 362 -28.38 -6.68 -20.39
CA ASP A 362 -28.13 -6.92 -21.81
C ASP A 362 -29.44 -7.25 -22.57
N GLU A 363 -30.36 -8.02 -21.97
CA GLU A 363 -31.71 -8.26 -22.53
C GLU A 363 -32.54 -6.97 -22.61
N TRP A 364 -32.48 -6.11 -21.60
CA TRP A 364 -33.19 -4.84 -21.56
C TRP A 364 -32.65 -3.86 -22.62
N ILE A 365 -31.31 -3.73 -22.74
CA ILE A 365 -30.63 -2.89 -23.75
C ILE A 365 -31.00 -3.36 -25.18
N THR A 366 -31.15 -4.67 -25.38
CA THR A 366 -31.46 -5.23 -26.72
C THR A 366 -32.95 -5.01 -27.10
N ASN A 367 -33.83 -4.87 -26.12
CA ASN A 367 -35.29 -4.72 -26.34
C ASN A 367 -35.78 -3.26 -26.28
N ASP A 368 -34.99 -2.31 -25.81
CA ASP A 368 -35.41 -0.92 -25.65
C ASP A 368 -35.25 -0.11 -26.96
N GLN A 369 -36.41 0.31 -27.53
CA GLN A 369 -36.48 1.18 -28.72
C GLN A 369 -36.51 2.66 -28.36
N SER A 370 -36.21 3.07 -27.13
CA SER A 370 -36.37 4.45 -26.63
C SER A 370 -35.27 5.43 -27.04
N GLY A 371 -34.20 4.98 -27.67
CA GLY A 371 -33.14 5.86 -28.21
C GLY A 371 -32.19 6.44 -27.17
N MET A 372 -32.17 5.98 -25.92
CA MET A 372 -31.22 6.36 -24.89
C MET A 372 -29.82 5.82 -25.17
N SER A 373 -28.78 6.59 -24.82
CA SER A 373 -27.41 6.11 -24.93
C SER A 373 -27.10 5.00 -23.89
N VAL A 374 -26.15 4.10 -24.24
CA VAL A 374 -25.71 3.02 -23.35
C VAL A 374 -25.21 3.55 -21.99
N GLU A 375 -24.68 4.75 -21.95
CA GLU A 375 -24.21 5.43 -20.74
C GLU A 375 -25.38 5.90 -19.85
N GLN A 376 -26.43 6.43 -20.45
CA GLN A 376 -27.65 6.85 -19.75
C GLN A 376 -28.41 5.65 -19.20
N ALA A 377 -28.52 4.55 -19.94
CA ALA A 377 -29.11 3.30 -19.49
C ALA A 377 -28.33 2.69 -18.31
N ARG A 378 -27.00 2.75 -18.33
CA ARG A 378 -26.15 2.32 -17.19
C ARG A 378 -26.36 3.17 -15.94
N MET A 379 -26.56 4.47 -16.08
CA MET A 379 -26.78 5.39 -14.98
C MET A 379 -28.13 5.14 -14.31
N VAL A 380 -29.20 4.92 -15.07
CA VAL A 380 -30.54 4.57 -14.57
C VAL A 380 -30.51 3.22 -13.82
N ALA A 381 -29.87 2.19 -14.40
CA ALA A 381 -29.75 0.89 -13.75
C ALA A 381 -28.91 0.93 -12.46
N LEU A 382 -27.90 1.80 -12.38
CA LEU A 382 -27.11 2.05 -11.15
C LEU A 382 -27.96 2.72 -10.06
N VAL A 383 -28.82 3.65 -10.42
CA VAL A 383 -29.71 4.36 -9.49
C VAL A 383 -30.78 3.38 -8.96
N GLU A 384 -31.44 2.60 -9.83
CA GLU A 384 -32.44 1.61 -9.43
C GLU A 384 -31.86 0.47 -8.58
N THR A 385 -30.59 0.06 -8.86
CA THR A 385 -29.89 -0.96 -8.07
C THR A 385 -29.46 -0.41 -6.70
N ALA A 386 -29.11 0.88 -6.63
CA ALA A 386 -28.81 1.55 -5.37
C ALA A 386 -30.07 1.69 -4.49
N GLU A 387 -31.22 2.00 -5.08
CA GLU A 387 -32.49 2.09 -4.36
C GLU A 387 -32.98 0.73 -3.82
N GLN A 388 -32.68 -0.37 -4.53
CA GLN A 388 -33.03 -1.73 -4.07
C GLN A 388 -32.04 -2.30 -3.04
N ALA A 389 -30.78 -1.84 -3.05
CA ALA A 389 -29.74 -2.25 -2.09
C ALA A 389 -29.78 -1.46 -0.78
N PHE A 390 -30.41 -0.29 -0.77
CA PHE A 390 -30.60 0.56 0.41
C PHE A 390 -32.06 0.43 0.92
N THR A 391 -32.34 -0.62 1.67
CA THR A 391 -33.46 -0.58 2.61
C THR A 391 -32.98 0.19 3.85
N PRO A 392 -33.51 1.39 4.12
CA PRO A 392 -33.01 2.23 5.22
C PRO A 392 -33.60 1.73 6.54
N THR A 393 -32.86 0.88 7.24
CA THR A 393 -33.28 0.47 8.59
C THR A 393 -32.79 1.49 9.66
N ASN A 394 -32.05 2.55 9.32
CA ASN A 394 -31.48 3.52 10.28
C ASN A 394 -31.35 4.97 9.78
N MET A 395 -32.13 5.41 8.82
CA MET A 395 -32.16 6.84 8.45
C MET A 395 -33.39 7.52 9.05
N SER A 396 -33.20 8.73 9.60
CA SER A 396 -34.30 9.54 10.06
C SER A 396 -35.13 10.10 8.88
N PRO A 397 -36.44 10.36 9.04
CA PRO A 397 -37.26 10.92 7.97
C PRO A 397 -36.71 12.23 7.37
N GLN A 398 -36.02 13.04 8.16
CA GLN A 398 -35.41 14.31 7.72
C GLN A 398 -34.15 14.12 6.86
N GLU A 399 -33.42 13.04 7.05
CA GLU A 399 -32.25 12.70 6.22
C GLU A 399 -32.70 12.12 4.87
N ALA A 400 -33.76 11.32 4.85
CA ALA A 400 -34.36 10.80 3.63
C ALA A 400 -34.92 11.93 2.74
N GLU A 401 -35.58 12.92 3.34
CA GLU A 401 -36.14 14.09 2.64
C GLU A 401 -35.06 15.01 2.09
N ARG A 402 -33.93 15.16 2.79
CA ARG A 402 -32.73 15.91 2.29
C ARG A 402 -32.05 15.23 1.12
N LEU A 403 -31.99 13.90 1.13
CA LEU A 403 -31.42 13.12 0.04
C LEU A 403 -32.30 13.15 -1.21
N ALA A 404 -33.62 13.02 -1.04
CA ALA A 404 -34.58 13.15 -2.13
C ALA A 404 -34.54 14.54 -2.79
N ASN A 405 -34.51 15.61 -1.99
CA ASN A 405 -34.39 16.98 -2.49
C ASN A 405 -33.01 17.30 -3.13
N ALA A 406 -31.95 16.57 -2.78
CA ALA A 406 -30.63 16.71 -3.43
C ALA A 406 -30.60 15.97 -4.79
N LEU A 407 -31.27 14.84 -4.89
CA LEU A 407 -31.44 14.10 -6.15
C LEU A 407 -32.32 14.85 -7.17
N ASP A 408 -33.44 15.42 -6.72
CA ASP A 408 -34.28 16.24 -7.59
C ASP A 408 -33.57 17.47 -8.15
N ARG A 409 -32.72 18.13 -7.36
CA ARG A 409 -31.92 19.27 -7.85
C ARG A 409 -30.84 18.86 -8.85
N ALA A 410 -30.26 17.66 -8.72
CA ALA A 410 -29.26 17.17 -9.67
C ALA A 410 -29.88 16.77 -11.02
N LEU A 411 -31.19 16.51 -11.06
CA LEU A 411 -31.92 16.18 -12.29
C LEU A 411 -32.47 17.43 -13.02
N ASP A 412 -32.62 18.55 -12.31
CA ASP A 412 -33.14 19.82 -12.87
C ASP A 412 -32.05 20.77 -13.42
N ASP A 413 -30.76 20.48 -13.22
CA ASP A 413 -29.62 21.31 -13.71
C ASP A 413 -29.10 20.91 -15.11
N GLU A 414 -29.81 20.07 -15.87
CA GLU A 414 -29.50 19.73 -17.27
C GLU A 414 -30.67 20.17 -18.24
N ASP A 415 -30.92 21.51 -18.31
CA ASP A 415 -31.57 22.17 -19.46
C ASP A 415 -30.70 23.30 -20.03
#